data_150610a3d5778b93308776b9211ee75e
#
_entry.id   150610a3d5778b93308776b9211ee75e
#
_cell.length_a   1.000
_cell.length_b   1.000
_cell.length_c   1.000
_cell.angle_alpha   90.00
_cell.angle_beta   90.00
_cell.angle_gamma   90.00
#
_symmetry.space_group_name_H-M   'P 1'
#
loop_
_entity.id
_entity.type
_entity.pdbx_description
1 polymer ?
#
loop_
_entity_poly.entity_id
_entity_poly.type
_entity_poly.pdbx_seq_one_letter_code
_entity_poly.pdbx_strand_id
1 'polypeptide(L)'
;CDRRQRQMCIRDRAYVLLEDPARAGTLAETLTEKNRELLSGLVIHKIRFRPLTDLYFAEKAKGDTAPGGNKQLTDILLVVAVLILVVAVVNYVNFSVALTPARIRGINTQKVLGCSVGTIRRNIVSEAVMMTVTAYLLALLVTSVVFRHGLLNRLLGNGLSLSDHLPLVGMTFALALIVGAIAGLYPAWHMTAYPPVMLLNGSFAATGRAKMLRKALIGFQYVVSIV
;
A
#
# COMPACT_ATOMS: atom_id res chain seq x y z
N CYS A 1 38.77 27.36 -17.15
CA CYS A 1 37.52 26.65 -17.48
C CYS A 1 37.12 27.00 -18.92
N ASP A 2 37.18 26.02 -19.81
CA ASP A 2 36.84 26.18 -21.21
C ASP A 2 35.34 26.45 -21.38
N ARG A 3 34.92 27.17 -22.44
CA ARG A 3 33.48 27.53 -22.67
C ARG A 3 32.54 26.32 -22.66
N ARG A 4 33.02 25.13 -23.02
CA ARG A 4 32.26 23.88 -22.94
C ARG A 4 32.03 23.39 -21.50
N GLN A 5 32.96 23.66 -20.59
CA GLN A 5 32.82 23.31 -19.17
C GLN A 5 31.86 24.23 -18.42
N ARG A 6 31.70 25.50 -18.88
CA ARG A 6 30.73 26.41 -18.24
C ARG A 6 29.27 25.95 -18.40
N GLN A 7 28.92 25.26 -19.46
CA GLN A 7 27.58 24.67 -19.60
C GLN A 7 27.35 23.46 -18.67
N MET A 8 28.41 22.75 -18.23
CA MET A 8 28.32 21.67 -17.25
C MET A 8 28.22 22.17 -15.81
N CYS A 9 28.78 23.33 -15.46
CA CYS A 9 28.76 23.90 -14.11
C CYS A 9 27.39 24.49 -13.71
N ILE A 10 26.44 24.70 -14.65
CA ILE A 10 25.09 25.24 -14.39
C ILE A 10 24.17 24.18 -13.72
N ARG A 11 24.62 22.95 -13.58
CA ARG A 11 23.84 21.86 -12.96
C ARG A 11 24.21 21.55 -11.52
N ASP A 12 25.04 22.33 -10.89
CA ASP A 12 25.44 22.12 -9.50
C ASP A 12 24.29 22.54 -8.57
N ARG A 13 23.98 21.66 -7.63
CA ARG A 13 22.99 21.94 -6.59
C ARG A 13 23.71 22.57 -5.41
N ALA A 14 23.23 23.72 -4.99
CA ALA A 14 23.69 24.35 -3.76
C ALA A 14 22.71 24.01 -2.63
N TYR A 15 23.24 23.47 -1.54
CA TYR A 15 22.50 23.26 -0.31
C TYR A 15 22.98 24.26 0.72
N VAL A 16 22.05 24.86 1.45
CA VAL A 16 22.34 25.85 2.51
C VAL A 16 21.69 25.35 3.79
N LEU A 17 22.48 25.29 4.86
CA LEU A 17 21.97 25.05 6.20
C LEU A 17 21.58 26.41 6.81
N LEU A 18 20.31 26.58 7.13
CA LEU A 18 19.79 27.77 7.79
C LEU A 18 19.59 27.47 9.28
N GLU A 19 20.09 28.38 10.15
CA GLU A 19 19.83 28.29 11.58
C GLU A 19 18.34 28.51 11.92
N ASP A 20 17.68 29.39 11.13
CA ASP A 20 16.26 29.69 11.29
C ASP A 20 15.54 29.52 9.95
N PRO A 21 14.72 28.46 9.77
CA PRO A 21 13.96 28.22 8.55
C PRO A 21 12.97 29.34 8.20
N ALA A 22 12.49 30.10 9.20
CA ALA A 22 11.55 31.20 8.96
C ALA A 22 12.15 32.33 8.13
N ARG A 23 13.47 32.50 8.16
CA ARG A 23 14.20 33.51 7.39
C ARG A 23 14.48 33.11 5.95
N ALA A 24 14.12 31.92 5.52
CA ALA A 24 14.38 31.46 4.16
C ALA A 24 13.77 32.37 3.09
N GLY A 25 12.56 32.91 3.32
CA GLY A 25 11.89 33.82 2.41
C GLY A 25 12.61 35.16 2.24
N THR A 26 12.92 35.81 3.36
CA THR A 26 13.62 37.11 3.38
C THR A 26 15.04 37.02 2.81
N LEU A 27 15.73 35.92 3.11
CA LEU A 27 17.06 35.64 2.57
C LEU A 27 17.00 35.43 1.05
N ALA A 28 16.00 34.71 0.56
CA ALA A 28 15.80 34.49 -0.88
C ALA A 28 15.55 35.80 -1.64
N GLU A 29 14.76 36.71 -1.08
CA GLU A 29 14.49 38.04 -1.64
C GLU A 29 15.75 38.91 -1.65
N THR A 30 16.45 38.99 -0.51
CA THR A 30 17.70 39.74 -0.38
C THR A 30 18.77 39.24 -1.36
N LEU A 31 18.93 37.93 -1.49
CA LEU A 31 19.88 37.36 -2.45
C LEU A 31 19.46 37.58 -3.90
N THR A 32 18.18 37.54 -4.20
CA THR A 32 17.66 37.81 -5.55
C THR A 32 17.94 39.29 -5.93
N GLU A 33 17.73 40.21 -5.00
CA GLU A 33 17.93 41.64 -5.23
C GLU A 33 19.41 41.98 -5.36
N LYS A 34 20.24 41.46 -4.45
CA LYS A 34 21.70 41.68 -4.46
C LYS A 34 22.39 41.13 -5.72
N ASN A 35 21.85 40.06 -6.30
CA ASN A 35 22.41 39.42 -7.50
C ASN A 35 21.60 39.72 -8.75
N ARG A 36 20.78 40.74 -8.76
CA ARG A 36 19.86 41.06 -9.87
C ARG A 36 20.58 41.23 -11.21
N GLU A 37 21.75 41.88 -11.21
CA GLU A 37 22.56 42.07 -12.45
C GLU A 37 23.12 40.75 -12.97
N LEU A 38 23.59 39.86 -12.09
CA LEU A 38 24.06 38.53 -12.43
C LEU A 38 22.94 37.61 -12.92
N LEU A 39 21.76 37.72 -12.30
CA LEU A 39 20.58 36.92 -12.65
C LEU A 39 19.92 37.38 -13.93
N SER A 40 20.02 38.69 -14.29
CA SER A 40 19.49 39.23 -15.56
C SER A 40 20.22 38.72 -16.80
N GLY A 41 21.49 38.32 -16.65
CA GLY A 41 22.27 37.62 -17.69
C GLY A 41 22.02 36.11 -17.80
N LEU A 42 21.31 35.56 -16.84
CA LEU A 42 20.90 34.16 -16.79
C LEU A 42 19.37 34.10 -16.94
N VAL A 43 18.84 33.01 -17.47
CA VAL A 43 17.37 32.77 -17.56
C VAL A 43 16.72 32.56 -16.17
N ILE A 44 17.42 32.94 -15.08
CA ILE A 44 16.99 32.77 -13.69
C ILE A 44 16.49 34.12 -13.18
N HIS A 45 15.19 34.23 -12.90
CA HIS A 45 14.57 35.48 -12.44
C HIS A 45 14.41 35.56 -10.93
N LYS A 46 14.48 34.44 -10.19
CA LYS A 46 14.22 34.40 -8.73
C LYS A 46 14.91 33.24 -8.06
N ILE A 47 15.56 33.50 -6.91
CA ILE A 47 16.12 32.47 -6.03
C ILE A 47 15.00 32.04 -5.07
N ARG A 48 14.85 30.71 -4.87
CA ARG A 48 13.92 30.13 -3.89
C ARG A 48 14.62 29.06 -3.09
N PHE A 49 14.48 29.10 -1.78
CA PHE A 49 14.86 28.00 -0.89
C PHE A 49 13.69 27.04 -0.73
N ARG A 50 13.97 25.77 -0.78
CA ARG A 50 12.99 24.72 -0.52
C ARG A 50 13.55 23.77 0.54
N PRO A 51 12.70 23.29 1.49
CA PRO A 51 13.11 22.27 2.44
C PRO A 51 13.57 21.01 1.69
N LEU A 52 14.61 20.37 2.20
CA LEU A 52 15.16 19.15 1.58
C LEU A 52 14.13 18.01 1.56
N THR A 53 13.25 17.96 2.55
CA THR A 53 12.14 17.00 2.66
C THR A 53 11.14 17.09 1.52
N ASP A 54 10.93 18.30 0.99
CA ASP A 54 9.93 18.55 -0.04
C ASP A 54 10.52 18.45 -1.46
N LEU A 55 11.84 18.32 -1.56
CA LEU A 55 12.55 18.34 -2.82
C LEU A 55 12.16 17.18 -3.74
N TYR A 56 11.85 16.02 -3.18
CA TYR A 56 11.49 14.82 -3.94
C TYR A 56 10.21 15.00 -4.76
N PHE A 57 9.20 15.69 -4.19
CA PHE A 57 7.91 15.96 -4.83
C PHE A 57 7.78 17.38 -5.41
N ALA A 58 8.86 18.17 -5.38
CA ALA A 58 8.84 19.52 -5.92
C ALA A 58 8.74 19.50 -7.45
N GLU A 59 8.07 20.50 -8.00
CA GLU A 59 8.11 20.75 -9.44
C GLU A 59 9.56 20.92 -9.91
N LYS A 60 9.94 20.11 -10.89
CA LYS A 60 11.29 20.16 -11.47
C LYS A 60 11.47 21.46 -12.23
N ALA A 61 12.54 22.17 -11.95
CA ALA A 61 12.95 23.27 -12.79
C ALA A 61 13.33 22.76 -14.19
N LYS A 62 13.11 23.57 -15.24
CA LYS A 62 13.53 23.22 -16.61
C LYS A 62 15.02 22.85 -16.61
N GLY A 63 15.33 21.60 -16.93
CA GLY A 63 16.71 21.09 -16.95
C GLY A 63 17.15 20.36 -15.67
N ASP A 64 16.31 20.22 -14.66
CA ASP A 64 16.63 19.42 -13.47
C ASP A 64 16.52 17.92 -13.79
N THR A 65 17.66 17.23 -13.68
CA THR A 65 17.80 15.76 -13.89
C THR A 65 17.68 14.98 -12.58
N ALA A 66 17.30 15.65 -11.47
CA ALA A 66 17.14 14.98 -10.20
C ALA A 66 16.06 13.88 -10.25
N PRO A 67 16.29 12.73 -9.61
CA PRO A 67 15.22 11.80 -9.35
C PRO A 67 14.16 12.51 -8.49
N GLY A 68 12.96 12.65 -9.00
CA GLY A 68 11.83 13.25 -8.28
C GLY A 68 10.57 12.46 -8.57
N GLY A 69 9.72 12.33 -7.56
CA GLY A 69 8.42 11.70 -7.65
C GLY A 69 7.34 12.69 -8.10
N ASN A 70 6.32 12.18 -8.77
CA ASN A 70 5.10 12.92 -8.98
C ASN A 70 4.14 12.61 -7.82
N LYS A 71 3.87 13.60 -6.96
CA LYS A 71 2.99 13.43 -5.79
C LYS A 71 1.60 12.94 -6.20
N GLN A 72 1.03 13.55 -7.23
CA GLN A 72 -0.30 13.19 -7.72
C GLN A 72 -0.34 11.71 -8.20
N LEU A 73 0.68 11.27 -8.92
CA LEU A 73 0.79 9.88 -9.36
C LEU A 73 0.93 8.94 -8.16
N THR A 74 1.72 9.31 -7.16
CA THR A 74 1.91 8.51 -5.93
C THR A 74 0.61 8.38 -5.16
N ASP A 75 -0.14 9.48 -5.01
CA ASP A 75 -1.44 9.49 -4.31
C ASP A 75 -2.47 8.62 -5.06
N ILE A 76 -2.52 8.70 -6.39
CA ILE A 76 -3.38 7.84 -7.22
C ILE A 76 -3.01 6.37 -7.05
N LEU A 77 -1.72 6.03 -7.11
CA LEU A 77 -1.26 4.65 -6.92
C LEU A 77 -1.58 4.13 -5.52
N LEU A 78 -1.49 4.97 -4.49
CA LEU A 78 -1.88 4.61 -3.13
C LEU A 78 -3.38 4.29 -3.04
N VAL A 79 -4.24 5.12 -3.62
CA VAL A 79 -5.69 4.89 -3.64
C VAL A 79 -6.01 3.58 -4.36
N VAL A 80 -5.40 3.34 -5.52
CA VAL A 80 -5.58 2.09 -6.27
C VAL A 80 -5.11 0.88 -5.45
N ALA A 81 -3.97 0.97 -4.77
CA ALA A 81 -3.46 -0.10 -3.92
C ALA A 81 -4.43 -0.43 -2.76
N VAL A 82 -4.99 0.59 -2.12
CA VAL A 82 -6.01 0.42 -1.05
C VAL A 82 -7.28 -0.22 -1.62
N LEU A 83 -7.75 0.21 -2.78
CA LEU A 83 -8.94 -0.39 -3.43
C LEU A 83 -8.71 -1.87 -3.76
N ILE A 84 -7.56 -2.22 -4.33
CA ILE A 84 -7.19 -3.63 -4.60
C ILE A 84 -7.19 -4.44 -3.30
N LEU A 85 -6.61 -3.90 -2.22
CA LEU A 85 -6.58 -4.56 -0.92
C LEU A 85 -8.00 -4.81 -0.37
N VAL A 86 -8.88 -3.81 -0.44
CA VAL A 86 -10.28 -3.94 0.00
C VAL A 86 -10.99 -5.02 -0.82
N VAL A 87 -10.84 -5.02 -2.14
CA VAL A 87 -11.43 -6.06 -3.01
C VAL A 87 -10.90 -7.44 -2.67
N ALA A 88 -9.59 -7.58 -2.39
CA ALA A 88 -8.99 -8.85 -2.00
C ALA A 88 -9.57 -9.38 -0.67
N VAL A 89 -9.73 -8.50 0.34
CA VAL A 89 -10.36 -8.86 1.63
C VAL A 89 -11.81 -9.27 1.44
N VAL A 90 -12.58 -8.51 0.66
CA VAL A 90 -13.98 -8.83 0.34
C VAL A 90 -14.08 -10.19 -0.36
N ASN A 91 -13.20 -10.45 -1.32
CA ASN A 91 -13.16 -11.72 -2.05
C ASN A 91 -12.85 -12.90 -1.11
N TYR A 92 -11.86 -12.74 -0.22
CA TYR A 92 -11.53 -13.74 0.80
C TYR A 92 -12.73 -14.03 1.71
N VAL A 93 -13.41 -13.00 2.21
CA VAL A 93 -14.61 -13.14 3.06
C VAL A 93 -15.72 -13.87 2.32
N ASN A 94 -16.01 -13.49 1.06
CA ASN A 94 -17.01 -14.14 0.22
C ASN A 94 -16.73 -15.63 0.05
N PHE A 95 -15.47 -15.98 -0.28
CA PHE A 95 -15.04 -17.35 -0.45
C PHE A 95 -15.16 -18.15 0.86
N SER A 96 -14.71 -17.57 1.97
CA SER A 96 -14.77 -18.20 3.29
C SER A 96 -16.22 -18.45 3.73
N VAL A 97 -17.12 -17.48 3.51
CA VAL A 97 -18.55 -17.64 3.81
C VAL A 97 -19.21 -18.68 2.90
N ALA A 98 -18.79 -18.78 1.63
CA ALA A 98 -19.29 -19.80 0.72
C ALA A 98 -18.93 -21.23 1.17
N LEU A 99 -17.79 -21.41 1.85
CA LEU A 99 -17.37 -22.70 2.41
C LEU A 99 -18.03 -23.03 3.76
N THR A 100 -18.80 -22.09 4.36
CA THR A 100 -19.45 -22.28 5.65
C THR A 100 -20.27 -23.58 5.75
N PRO A 101 -21.12 -23.96 4.78
CA PRO A 101 -21.91 -25.20 4.87
C PRO A 101 -21.05 -26.47 5.00
N ALA A 102 -19.90 -26.51 4.34
CA ALA A 102 -18.98 -27.65 4.42
C ALA A 102 -18.25 -27.70 5.77
N ARG A 103 -17.88 -26.55 6.34
CA ARG A 103 -17.10 -26.46 7.59
C ARG A 103 -17.95 -26.56 8.85
N ILE A 104 -19.22 -26.16 8.79
CA ILE A 104 -20.12 -26.09 9.97
C ILE A 104 -20.30 -27.45 10.65
N ARG A 105 -20.32 -28.56 9.88
CA ARG A 105 -20.43 -29.91 10.47
C ARG A 105 -19.24 -30.18 11.41
N GLY A 106 -18.02 -29.98 10.94
CA GLY A 106 -16.82 -30.18 11.75
C GLY A 106 -16.76 -29.26 12.97
N ILE A 107 -17.14 -27.99 12.79
CA ILE A 107 -17.19 -27.00 13.88
C ILE A 107 -18.19 -27.42 14.97
N ASN A 108 -19.38 -27.87 14.57
CA ASN A 108 -20.39 -28.30 15.53
C ASN A 108 -20.01 -29.62 16.22
N THR A 109 -19.36 -30.55 15.53
CA THR A 109 -18.79 -31.75 16.16
C THR A 109 -17.78 -31.39 17.24
N GLN A 110 -16.88 -30.44 16.97
CA GLN A 110 -15.92 -29.92 17.96
C GLN A 110 -16.62 -29.29 19.17
N LYS A 111 -17.71 -28.51 18.96
CA LYS A 111 -18.50 -27.95 20.05
C LYS A 111 -19.17 -29.02 20.92
N VAL A 112 -19.76 -30.07 20.31
CA VAL A 112 -20.40 -31.15 21.03
C VAL A 112 -19.36 -31.96 21.86
N LEU A 113 -18.13 -32.09 21.33
CA LEU A 113 -17.02 -32.68 22.05
C LEU A 113 -16.40 -31.78 23.14
N GLY A 114 -16.99 -30.62 23.41
CA GLY A 114 -16.57 -29.72 24.48
C GLY A 114 -15.51 -28.69 24.09
N CYS A 115 -15.16 -28.55 22.80
CA CYS A 115 -14.21 -27.53 22.38
C CYS A 115 -14.81 -26.12 22.57
N SER A 116 -14.05 -25.22 23.20
CA SER A 116 -14.50 -23.85 23.44
C SER A 116 -14.64 -23.08 22.11
N VAL A 117 -15.66 -22.24 22.03
CA VAL A 117 -15.91 -21.37 20.86
C VAL A 117 -14.70 -20.46 20.57
N GLY A 118 -14.01 -20.01 21.61
CA GLY A 118 -12.81 -19.20 21.48
C GLY A 118 -11.66 -19.95 20.77
N THR A 119 -11.45 -21.22 21.10
CA THR A 119 -10.44 -22.07 20.44
C THR A 119 -10.77 -22.25 18.96
N ILE A 120 -12.02 -22.51 18.63
CA ILE A 120 -12.47 -22.68 17.24
C ILE A 120 -12.25 -21.37 16.44
N ARG A 121 -12.62 -20.22 17.00
CA ARG A 121 -12.40 -18.91 16.37
C ARG A 121 -10.92 -18.65 16.13
N ARG A 122 -10.08 -18.91 17.14
CA ARG A 122 -8.62 -18.75 16.99
C ARG A 122 -8.06 -19.61 15.87
N ASN A 123 -8.52 -20.86 15.74
CA ASN A 123 -8.09 -21.75 14.68
C ASN A 123 -8.47 -21.20 13.28
N ILE A 124 -9.67 -20.67 13.12
CA ILE A 124 -10.12 -20.08 11.84
C ILE A 124 -9.30 -18.81 11.51
N VAL A 125 -9.04 -17.97 12.51
CA VAL A 125 -8.21 -16.76 12.30
C VAL A 125 -6.77 -17.13 12.00
N SER A 126 -6.20 -18.15 12.68
CA SER A 126 -4.84 -18.61 12.41
C SER A 126 -4.70 -19.20 11.00
N GLU A 127 -5.72 -19.90 10.51
CA GLU A 127 -5.77 -20.35 9.11
C GLU A 127 -5.72 -19.18 8.12
N ALA A 128 -6.50 -18.11 8.37
CA ALA A 128 -6.47 -16.91 7.55
C ALA A 128 -5.10 -16.23 7.56
N VAL A 129 -4.48 -16.13 8.73
CA VAL A 129 -3.14 -15.55 8.87
C VAL A 129 -2.10 -16.42 8.14
N MET A 130 -2.14 -17.73 8.26
CA MET A 130 -1.23 -18.63 7.54
C MET A 130 -1.37 -18.49 6.02
N MET A 131 -2.61 -18.42 5.51
CA MET A 131 -2.85 -18.15 4.09
C MET A 131 -2.28 -16.80 3.65
N THR A 132 -2.42 -15.78 4.49
CA THR A 132 -1.86 -14.45 4.22
C THR A 132 -0.33 -14.46 4.19
N VAL A 133 0.31 -15.16 5.12
CA VAL A 133 1.78 -15.33 5.13
C VAL A 133 2.25 -16.01 3.85
N THR A 134 1.58 -17.10 3.47
CA THR A 134 1.92 -17.85 2.24
C THR A 134 1.78 -16.96 1.01
N ALA A 135 0.67 -16.21 0.90
CA ALA A 135 0.42 -15.29 -0.20
C ALA A 135 1.46 -14.15 -0.23
N TYR A 136 1.85 -13.61 0.93
CA TYR A 136 2.87 -12.58 1.04
C TYR A 136 4.25 -13.09 0.58
N LEU A 137 4.65 -14.28 0.99
CA LEU A 137 5.91 -14.88 0.56
C LEU A 137 5.94 -15.12 -0.96
N LEU A 138 4.82 -15.61 -1.52
CA LEU A 138 4.68 -15.74 -2.97
C LEU A 138 4.76 -14.38 -3.69
N ALA A 139 4.11 -13.35 -3.15
CA ALA A 139 4.20 -12.00 -3.69
C ALA A 139 5.62 -11.44 -3.66
N LEU A 140 6.38 -11.67 -2.57
CA LEU A 140 7.80 -11.29 -2.48
C LEU A 140 8.64 -12.04 -3.52
N LEU A 141 8.39 -13.34 -3.71
CA LEU A 141 9.09 -14.13 -4.71
C LEU A 141 8.82 -13.58 -6.11
N VAL A 142 7.57 -13.35 -6.49
CA VAL A 142 7.20 -12.77 -7.78
C VAL A 142 7.85 -11.40 -7.97
N THR A 143 7.76 -10.54 -6.95
CA THR A 143 8.37 -9.22 -6.97
C THR A 143 9.87 -9.30 -7.17
N SER A 144 10.57 -10.20 -6.48
CA SER A 144 12.02 -10.39 -6.62
C SER A 144 12.42 -10.83 -8.03
N VAL A 145 11.63 -11.72 -8.64
CA VAL A 145 11.85 -12.17 -10.02
C VAL A 145 11.64 -11.01 -11.01
N VAL A 146 10.58 -10.23 -10.85
CA VAL A 146 10.28 -9.07 -11.70
C VAL A 146 11.38 -8.02 -11.62
N PHE A 147 11.93 -7.75 -10.42
CA PHE A 147 13.08 -6.85 -10.25
C PHE A 147 14.34 -7.39 -10.92
N ARG A 148 14.63 -8.68 -10.81
CA ARG A 148 15.81 -9.31 -11.47
C ARG A 148 15.77 -9.18 -12.98
N HIS A 149 14.60 -9.30 -13.60
CA HIS A 149 14.43 -9.16 -15.05
C HIS A 149 14.45 -7.71 -15.53
N GLY A 150 14.61 -6.73 -14.65
CA GLY A 150 14.77 -5.32 -15.01
C GLY A 150 13.54 -4.67 -15.65
N LEU A 151 12.40 -5.34 -15.65
CA LEU A 151 11.16 -4.83 -16.25
C LEU A 151 10.69 -3.57 -15.53
N LEU A 152 10.69 -3.58 -14.20
CA LEU A 152 10.35 -2.42 -13.37
C LEU A 152 11.44 -1.33 -13.42
N ASN A 153 12.70 -1.69 -13.52
CA ASN A 153 13.80 -0.73 -13.63
C ASN A 153 13.70 0.12 -14.90
N ARG A 154 13.18 -0.45 -16.00
CA ARG A 154 12.89 0.29 -17.23
C ARG A 154 11.73 1.27 -17.09
N LEU A 155 10.72 0.95 -16.28
CA LEU A 155 9.53 1.78 -16.07
C LEU A 155 9.74 2.84 -15.00
N LEU A 156 10.47 2.51 -13.93
CA LEU A 156 10.65 3.39 -12.75
C LEU A 156 11.97 4.16 -12.77
N GLY A 157 12.88 3.86 -13.70
CA GLY A 157 14.13 4.61 -13.91
C GLY A 157 15.16 4.50 -12.79
N ASN A 158 14.93 3.73 -11.75
CA ASN A 158 15.83 3.54 -10.62
C ASN A 158 16.02 2.04 -10.37
N GLY A 159 17.27 1.64 -10.12
CA GLY A 159 17.62 0.29 -9.68
C GLY A 159 17.10 0.04 -8.26
N LEU A 160 15.80 -0.28 -8.14
CA LEU A 160 15.22 -0.66 -6.87
C LEU A 160 15.69 -2.06 -6.51
N SER A 161 16.35 -2.20 -5.36
CA SER A 161 16.73 -3.49 -4.77
C SER A 161 15.87 -3.77 -3.55
N LEU A 162 15.37 -4.99 -3.44
CA LEU A 162 14.57 -5.41 -2.29
C LEU A 162 15.39 -5.37 -0.99
N SER A 163 16.71 -5.62 -1.09
CA SER A 163 17.65 -5.60 0.03
C SER A 163 17.81 -4.22 0.65
N ASP A 164 17.70 -3.16 -0.14
CA ASP A 164 17.92 -1.78 0.32
C ASP A 164 16.69 -1.23 1.06
N HIS A 165 15.55 -1.93 0.94
CA HIS A 165 14.26 -1.54 1.53
C HIS A 165 13.73 -2.54 2.55
N LEU A 166 14.61 -3.21 3.29
CA LEU A 166 14.25 -4.20 4.31
C LEU A 166 13.22 -3.68 5.34
N PRO A 167 13.33 -2.43 5.85
CA PRO A 167 12.31 -1.87 6.75
C PRO A 167 10.91 -1.78 6.11
N LEU A 168 10.85 -1.47 4.81
CA LEU A 168 9.59 -1.41 4.07
C LEU A 168 8.95 -2.80 3.92
N VAL A 169 9.77 -3.82 3.65
CA VAL A 169 9.32 -5.22 3.60
C VAL A 169 8.76 -5.65 4.95
N GLY A 170 9.43 -5.30 6.06
CA GLY A 170 8.94 -5.58 7.41
C GLY A 170 7.61 -4.87 7.73
N MET A 171 7.48 -3.60 7.34
CA MET A 171 6.27 -2.82 7.55
C MET A 171 5.07 -3.37 6.74
N THR A 172 5.29 -3.72 5.48
CA THR A 172 4.25 -4.33 4.62
C THR A 172 3.87 -5.74 5.09
N PHE A 173 4.82 -6.51 5.63
CA PHE A 173 4.54 -7.79 6.26
C PHE A 173 3.64 -7.65 7.49
N ALA A 174 3.98 -6.71 8.39
CA ALA A 174 3.15 -6.42 9.56
C ALA A 174 1.72 -5.99 9.16
N LEU A 175 1.61 -5.11 8.15
CA LEU A 175 0.33 -4.71 7.60
C LEU A 175 -0.46 -5.91 7.04
N ALA A 176 0.19 -6.80 6.30
CA ALA A 176 -0.43 -8.00 5.76
C ALA A 176 -0.97 -8.90 6.87
N LEU A 177 -0.22 -9.10 7.96
CA LEU A 177 -0.67 -9.89 9.11
C LEU A 177 -1.92 -9.28 9.78
N ILE A 178 -1.93 -7.96 9.95
CA ILE A 178 -3.09 -7.24 10.53
C ILE A 178 -4.32 -7.42 9.63
N VAL A 179 -4.16 -7.20 8.33
CA VAL A 179 -5.26 -7.34 7.36
C VAL A 179 -5.76 -8.79 7.31
N GLY A 180 -4.86 -9.79 7.30
CA GLY A 180 -5.22 -11.20 7.32
C GLY A 180 -5.99 -11.60 8.58
N ALA A 181 -5.57 -11.10 9.75
CA ALA A 181 -6.27 -11.33 11.00
C ALA A 181 -7.69 -10.72 10.99
N ILE A 182 -7.83 -9.46 10.54
CA ILE A 182 -9.12 -8.77 10.42
C ILE A 182 -10.04 -9.51 9.44
N ALA A 183 -9.53 -9.89 8.27
CA ALA A 183 -10.30 -10.63 7.27
C ALA A 183 -10.80 -11.99 7.79
N GLY A 184 -10.02 -12.66 8.65
CA GLY A 184 -10.38 -13.92 9.29
C GLY A 184 -11.40 -13.79 10.42
N LEU A 185 -11.52 -12.62 11.05
CA LEU A 185 -12.44 -12.41 12.18
C LEU A 185 -13.92 -12.60 11.78
N TYR A 186 -14.33 -12.03 10.66
CA TYR A 186 -15.72 -12.11 10.21
C TYR A 186 -16.18 -13.56 9.98
N PRO A 187 -15.49 -14.39 9.15
CA PRO A 187 -15.87 -15.78 9.00
C PRO A 187 -15.77 -16.58 10.31
N ALA A 188 -14.80 -16.28 11.17
CA ALA A 188 -14.67 -16.94 12.47
C ALA A 188 -15.91 -16.73 13.35
N TRP A 189 -16.41 -15.52 13.43
CA TRP A 189 -17.65 -15.24 14.16
C TRP A 189 -18.87 -15.80 13.46
N HIS A 190 -18.99 -15.61 12.16
CA HIS A 190 -20.11 -16.10 11.38
C HIS A 190 -20.27 -17.63 11.48
N MET A 191 -19.20 -18.40 11.31
CA MET A 191 -19.24 -19.86 11.37
C MET A 191 -19.52 -20.40 12.78
N THR A 192 -19.06 -19.71 13.82
CA THR A 192 -19.27 -20.15 15.22
C THR A 192 -20.60 -19.70 15.80
N ALA A 193 -21.35 -18.84 15.16
CA ALA A 193 -22.67 -18.38 15.63
C ALA A 193 -23.77 -19.45 15.48
N TYR A 194 -23.57 -20.46 14.64
CA TYR A 194 -24.58 -21.50 14.42
C TYR A 194 -24.65 -22.50 15.60
N PRO A 195 -25.88 -22.73 16.14
CA PRO A 195 -26.07 -23.71 17.22
C PRO A 195 -25.97 -25.15 16.67
N PRO A 196 -25.48 -26.12 17.48
CA PRO A 196 -25.32 -27.51 17.08
C PRO A 196 -26.65 -28.21 16.68
N VAL A 197 -27.77 -27.78 17.27
CA VAL A 197 -29.12 -28.35 17.05
C VAL A 197 -29.60 -28.22 15.59
N MET A 198 -29.13 -27.24 14.84
CA MET A 198 -29.51 -27.07 13.44
C MET A 198 -29.01 -28.21 12.52
N LEU A 199 -28.03 -29.00 12.96
CA LEU A 199 -27.56 -30.17 12.20
C LEU A 199 -28.58 -31.32 12.20
N LEU A 200 -29.36 -31.47 13.28
CA LEU A 200 -30.30 -32.57 13.44
C LEU A 200 -31.52 -32.42 12.50
N ASN A 201 -31.86 -31.19 12.14
CA ASN A 201 -33.06 -30.93 11.34
C ASN A 201 -32.83 -30.78 9.82
N GLY A 202 -31.61 -31.03 9.32
CA GLY A 202 -31.31 -31.08 7.87
C GLY A 202 -31.49 -29.76 7.07
N SER A 203 -31.96 -28.69 7.70
CA SER A 203 -32.30 -27.43 7.02
C SER A 203 -31.14 -26.41 7.06
N PHE A 204 -30.14 -26.62 6.23
CA PHE A 204 -29.12 -25.60 5.92
C PHE A 204 -29.66 -24.58 4.89
N ALA A 205 -30.73 -23.90 5.20
CA ALA A 205 -31.09 -22.69 4.44
C ALA A 205 -30.16 -21.57 4.92
N ALA A 206 -29.20 -21.17 4.07
CA ALA A 206 -28.39 -19.99 4.33
C ALA A 206 -29.34 -18.83 4.65
N THR A 207 -29.21 -18.29 5.88
CA THR A 207 -30.06 -17.20 6.40
C THR A 207 -30.12 -16.08 5.33
N GLY A 208 -31.30 -15.51 5.08
CA GLY A 208 -31.50 -14.49 4.03
C GLY A 208 -30.51 -13.33 4.12
N ARG A 209 -30.06 -12.98 5.34
CA ARG A 209 -29.00 -11.99 5.59
C ARG A 209 -27.64 -12.37 4.98
N ALA A 210 -27.22 -13.62 5.06
CA ALA A 210 -25.94 -14.07 4.46
C ALA A 210 -26.00 -14.03 2.92
N LYS A 211 -27.13 -14.38 2.32
CA LYS A 211 -27.36 -14.26 0.87
C LYS A 211 -27.36 -12.79 0.41
N MET A 212 -27.97 -11.89 1.19
CA MET A 212 -28.02 -10.46 0.88
C MET A 212 -26.63 -9.82 0.98
N LEU A 213 -25.88 -10.11 2.06
CA LEU A 213 -24.51 -9.62 2.24
C LEU A 213 -23.60 -10.08 1.09
N ARG A 214 -23.67 -11.36 0.71
CA ARG A 214 -22.90 -11.88 -0.43
C ARG A 214 -23.25 -11.18 -1.74
N LYS A 215 -24.54 -10.94 -2.01
CA LYS A 215 -24.97 -10.19 -3.21
C LYS A 215 -24.44 -8.75 -3.19
N ALA A 216 -24.49 -8.08 -2.05
CA ALA A 216 -23.98 -6.72 -1.88
C ALA A 216 -22.45 -6.66 -2.11
N LEU A 217 -21.70 -7.59 -1.52
CA LEU A 217 -20.25 -7.68 -1.68
C LEU A 217 -19.83 -7.98 -3.12
N ILE A 218 -20.54 -8.89 -3.81
CA ILE A 218 -20.31 -9.18 -5.22
C ILE A 218 -20.64 -7.94 -6.07
N GLY A 219 -21.76 -7.27 -5.82
CA GLY A 219 -22.12 -6.03 -6.51
C GLY A 219 -21.07 -4.94 -6.33
N PHE A 220 -20.56 -4.77 -5.11
CA PHE A 220 -19.46 -3.83 -4.85
C PHE A 220 -18.18 -4.17 -5.64
N GLN A 221 -17.82 -5.46 -5.74
CA GLN A 221 -16.66 -5.88 -6.54
C GLN A 221 -16.82 -5.55 -8.02
N TYR A 222 -18.04 -5.75 -8.59
CA TYR A 222 -18.31 -5.38 -9.98
C TYR A 222 -18.18 -3.87 -10.19
N VAL A 223 -18.74 -3.06 -9.28
CA VAL A 223 -18.62 -1.59 -9.38
C VAL A 223 -17.15 -1.15 -9.35
N VAL A 224 -16.35 -1.65 -8.41
CA VAL A 224 -14.92 -1.29 -8.30
C VAL A 224 -14.11 -1.81 -9.49
N SER A 225 -14.52 -2.91 -10.13
CA SER A 225 -13.81 -3.48 -11.29
C SER A 225 -14.10 -2.74 -12.61
N ILE A 226 -15.19 -1.96 -12.67
CA ILE A 226 -15.61 -1.23 -13.89
C ILE A 226 -15.08 0.21 -13.89
N VAL A 227 -14.80 0.78 -12.71
CA VAL A 227 -14.24 2.13 -12.53
C VAL A 227 -12.72 2.11 -12.67
#